data_ec838a5f13707f792e974cc27ed4f706
#
_entry.id   ec838a5f13707f792e974cc27ed4f706
#
_cell.length_a   1.000
_cell.length_b   1.000
_cell.length_c   1.000
_cell.angle_alpha   90.00
_cell.angle_beta   90.00
_cell.angle_gamma   90.00
#
_symmetry.space_group_name_H-M   'P 1'
#
loop_
_entity.id
_entity.type
_entity.pdbx_description
1 polymer ?
#
loop_
_entity_poly.entity_id
_entity_poly.type
_entity_poly.pdbx_seq_one_letter_code
_entity_poly.pdbx_strand_id
1 'polypeptide(L)'
;MSKVTQKVRHLPMRLVIGIAVLLLTAWGALALWHQMPQHPAARWIATLAWSASGLSVAVSLAGLLERRTRRIAGFVFGAATAALLMWWGTLQPSHQRPWADDVAQLLEAGIDGSHVHLKNVRNFEWRSETDYTPQWENRTYDLDRLRSADLVLSYWMGPHIAHTLVSFGFDGGERVVFSLEIRKERHESFSAIGGFFRQFEQILVAADERDI
;
A
#
# COMPACT_ATOMS: atom_id res chain seq x y z
N MET A 1 8.25 45.02 -27.79
CA MET A 1 8.65 44.21 -26.64
C MET A 1 9.79 43.28 -27.03
N SER A 2 10.93 43.43 -26.41
CA SER A 2 12.19 42.74 -26.78
C SER A 2 12.05 41.22 -26.54
N LYS A 3 12.67 40.38 -27.43
CA LYS A 3 12.75 38.91 -27.32
C LYS A 3 13.31 38.46 -25.96
N VAL A 4 14.10 39.30 -25.28
CA VAL A 4 14.68 39.08 -23.96
C VAL A 4 13.61 39.07 -22.86
N THR A 5 12.67 40.05 -22.89
CA THR A 5 11.59 40.15 -21.90
C THR A 5 10.61 38.96 -21.98
N GLN A 6 10.41 38.41 -23.19
CA GLN A 6 9.55 37.25 -23.40
C GLN A 6 10.21 35.95 -22.86
N LYS A 7 11.55 35.81 -22.97
CA LYS A 7 12.32 34.66 -22.49
C LYS A 7 12.32 34.55 -20.94
N VAL A 8 12.43 35.72 -20.27
CA VAL A 8 12.41 35.77 -18.78
C VAL A 8 11.03 35.43 -18.21
N ARG A 9 9.96 35.79 -18.90
CA ARG A 9 8.57 35.56 -18.43
C ARG A 9 8.16 34.07 -18.41
N HIS A 10 8.80 33.21 -19.20
CA HIS A 10 8.51 31.78 -19.27
C HIS A 10 9.44 30.91 -18.41
N LEU A 11 10.45 31.46 -17.78
CA LEU A 11 11.41 30.72 -16.96
C LEU A 11 10.73 30.09 -15.72
N PRO A 12 9.92 30.83 -14.93
CA PRO A 12 9.24 30.24 -13.77
C PRO A 12 8.26 29.13 -14.17
N MET A 13 7.53 29.29 -15.28
CA MET A 13 6.60 28.27 -15.77
C MET A 13 7.34 26.99 -16.19
N ARG A 14 8.46 27.07 -16.85
CA ARG A 14 9.25 25.89 -17.24
C ARG A 14 9.82 25.17 -16.04
N LEU A 15 10.23 25.91 -15.01
CA LEU A 15 10.72 25.34 -13.76
C LEU A 15 9.61 24.54 -13.03
N VAL A 16 8.42 25.14 -12.91
CA VAL A 16 7.26 24.48 -12.29
C VAL A 16 6.89 23.21 -13.04
N ILE A 17 6.80 23.27 -14.38
CA ILE A 17 6.51 22.09 -15.19
C ILE A 17 7.61 21.03 -15.04
N GLY A 18 8.88 21.45 -15.01
CA GLY A 18 10.02 20.56 -14.83
C GLY A 18 9.95 19.80 -13.49
N ILE A 19 9.65 20.51 -12.40
CA ILE A 19 9.46 19.91 -11.08
C ILE A 19 8.29 18.92 -11.10
N ALA A 20 7.15 19.30 -11.69
CA ALA A 20 5.99 18.41 -11.79
C ALA A 20 6.31 17.14 -12.59
N VAL A 21 7.03 17.25 -13.70
CA VAL A 21 7.50 16.09 -14.49
C VAL A 21 8.42 15.20 -13.68
N LEU A 22 9.37 15.76 -12.92
CA LEU A 22 10.29 14.99 -12.09
C LEU A 22 9.56 14.26 -10.96
N LEU A 23 8.61 14.93 -10.29
CA LEU A 23 7.79 14.31 -9.25
C LEU A 23 6.92 13.17 -9.80
N LEU A 24 6.30 13.40 -10.97
CA LEU A 24 5.52 12.37 -11.64
C LEU A 24 6.40 11.19 -12.09
N THR A 25 7.61 11.49 -12.56
CA THR A 25 8.59 10.46 -12.93
C THR A 25 8.99 9.62 -11.73
N ALA A 26 9.30 10.25 -10.60
CA ALA A 26 9.65 9.56 -9.35
C ALA A 26 8.47 8.71 -8.83
N TRP A 27 7.26 9.26 -8.83
CA TRP A 27 6.06 8.54 -8.42
C TRP A 27 5.82 7.30 -9.30
N GLY A 28 5.86 7.44 -10.61
CA GLY A 28 5.62 6.33 -11.54
C GLY A 28 6.72 5.26 -11.49
N ALA A 29 7.98 5.66 -11.26
CA ALA A 29 9.07 4.72 -11.07
C ALA A 29 8.86 3.86 -9.82
N LEU A 30 8.46 4.47 -8.70
CA LEU A 30 8.16 3.76 -7.46
C LEU A 30 6.88 2.89 -7.59
N ALA A 31 5.85 3.39 -8.30
CA ALA A 31 4.64 2.62 -8.58
C ALA A 31 4.95 1.33 -9.35
N LEU A 32 5.72 1.43 -10.45
CA LEU A 32 6.16 0.27 -11.21
C LEU A 32 7.04 -0.68 -10.39
N TRP A 33 7.95 -0.11 -9.59
CA TRP A 33 8.86 -0.88 -8.75
C TRP A 33 8.13 -1.74 -7.73
N HIS A 34 7.17 -1.19 -7.03
CA HIS A 34 6.46 -1.88 -5.94
C HIS A 34 5.32 -2.77 -6.43
N GLN A 35 4.75 -2.49 -7.61
CA GLN A 35 3.64 -3.26 -8.15
C GLN A 35 4.05 -4.45 -9.04
N MET A 36 5.36 -4.59 -9.38
CA MET A 36 5.87 -5.67 -10.23
C MET A 36 6.95 -6.51 -9.53
N PRO A 37 6.79 -6.91 -8.25
CA PRO A 37 7.85 -7.59 -7.50
C PRO A 37 8.17 -8.98 -8.04
N GLN A 38 7.17 -9.69 -8.59
CA GLN A 38 7.28 -11.07 -9.06
C GLN A 38 7.98 -11.20 -10.43
N HIS A 39 8.21 -10.08 -11.13
CA HIS A 39 8.83 -10.07 -12.46
C HIS A 39 10.06 -9.14 -12.49
N PRO A 40 11.22 -9.56 -11.92
CA PRO A 40 12.37 -8.67 -11.75
C PRO A 40 12.84 -8.01 -13.06
N ALA A 41 12.97 -8.75 -14.15
CA ALA A 41 13.40 -8.20 -15.44
C ALA A 41 12.39 -7.17 -15.99
N ALA A 42 11.08 -7.49 -15.95
CA ALA A 42 10.03 -6.60 -16.41
C ALA A 42 9.97 -5.34 -15.54
N ARG A 43 10.12 -5.48 -14.22
CA ARG A 43 10.21 -4.37 -13.26
C ARG A 43 11.34 -3.40 -13.62
N TRP A 44 12.55 -3.91 -13.83
CA TRP A 44 13.69 -3.08 -14.21
C TRP A 44 13.47 -2.38 -15.55
N ILE A 45 13.03 -3.10 -16.58
CA ILE A 45 12.78 -2.57 -17.92
C ILE A 45 11.72 -1.46 -17.86
N ALA A 46 10.58 -1.71 -17.21
CA ALA A 46 9.50 -0.73 -17.11
C ALA A 46 9.93 0.53 -16.35
N THR A 47 10.60 0.36 -15.20
CA THR A 47 11.06 1.47 -14.37
C THR A 47 12.11 2.30 -15.08
N LEU A 48 13.08 1.68 -15.76
CA LEU A 48 14.12 2.40 -16.51
C LEU A 48 13.54 3.11 -17.73
N ALA A 49 12.68 2.46 -18.51
CA ALA A 49 12.03 3.07 -19.68
C ALA A 49 11.17 4.27 -19.27
N TRP A 50 10.39 4.14 -18.19
CA TRP A 50 9.60 5.22 -17.61
C TRP A 50 10.50 6.39 -17.17
N SER A 51 11.54 6.11 -16.38
CA SER A 51 12.47 7.14 -15.87
C SER A 51 13.18 7.86 -17.01
N ALA A 52 13.65 7.14 -18.03
CA ALA A 52 14.29 7.73 -19.20
C ALA A 52 13.33 8.63 -19.97
N SER A 53 12.04 8.26 -20.10
CA SER A 53 11.05 9.09 -20.79
C SER A 53 10.79 10.41 -20.05
N GLY A 54 10.62 10.38 -18.72
CA GLY A 54 10.45 11.59 -17.91
C GLY A 54 11.66 12.49 -17.88
N LEU A 55 12.87 11.91 -17.74
CA LEU A 55 14.13 12.66 -17.80
C LEU A 55 14.33 13.32 -19.15
N SER A 56 13.96 12.68 -20.26
CA SER A 56 14.05 13.29 -21.60
C SER A 56 13.19 14.55 -21.72
N VAL A 57 12.00 14.57 -21.09
CA VAL A 57 11.16 15.77 -21.01
C VAL A 57 11.81 16.85 -20.14
N ALA A 58 12.36 16.51 -18.97
CA ALA A 58 13.03 17.45 -18.10
C ALA A 58 14.23 18.13 -18.81
N VAL A 59 15.07 17.34 -19.49
CA VAL A 59 16.19 17.82 -20.31
C VAL A 59 15.69 18.73 -21.44
N SER A 60 14.56 18.39 -22.06
CA SER A 60 13.99 19.21 -23.14
C SER A 60 13.46 20.56 -22.66
N LEU A 61 12.92 20.62 -21.42
CA LEU A 61 12.47 21.87 -20.80
C LEU A 61 13.64 22.79 -20.44
N ALA A 62 14.82 22.21 -20.13
CA ALA A 62 16.07 22.96 -19.98
C ALA A 62 16.61 23.56 -21.31
N GLY A 63 16.00 23.23 -22.44
CA GLY A 63 16.35 23.76 -23.76
C GLY A 63 17.52 23.02 -24.45
N LEU A 64 17.88 21.83 -23.91
CA LEU A 64 19.02 21.04 -24.39
C LEU A 64 18.68 20.16 -25.61
N LEU A 65 17.41 20.04 -25.98
CA LEU A 65 16.94 19.20 -27.08
C LEU A 65 16.33 20.03 -28.20
N GLU A 66 16.49 19.57 -29.42
CA GLU A 66 15.88 20.15 -30.62
C GLU A 66 14.34 20.10 -30.55
N ARG A 67 13.69 21.01 -31.30
CA ARG A 67 12.21 21.14 -31.28
C ARG A 67 11.45 19.86 -31.62
N ARG A 68 11.99 19.08 -32.60
CA ARG A 68 11.38 17.80 -33.00
C ARG A 68 11.46 16.78 -31.87
N THR A 69 12.67 16.58 -31.33
CA THR A 69 12.93 15.63 -30.22
C THR A 69 12.11 15.98 -28.97
N ARG A 70 12.00 17.28 -28.65
CA ARG A 70 11.16 17.76 -27.53
C ARG A 70 9.71 17.41 -27.70
N ARG A 71 9.13 17.51 -28.91
CA ARG A 71 7.74 17.13 -29.18
C ARG A 71 7.54 15.62 -29.02
N ILE A 72 8.47 14.83 -29.55
CA ILE A 72 8.44 13.37 -29.42
C ILE A 72 8.54 12.96 -27.95
N ALA A 73 9.50 13.51 -27.19
CA ALA A 73 9.65 13.22 -25.76
C ALA A 73 8.38 13.54 -24.97
N GLY A 74 7.77 14.71 -25.23
CA GLY A 74 6.50 15.10 -24.59
C GLY A 74 5.36 14.17 -24.93
N PHE A 75 5.24 13.75 -26.18
CA PHE A 75 4.21 12.80 -26.61
C PHE A 75 4.39 11.41 -25.99
N VAL A 76 5.64 10.89 -26.03
CA VAL A 76 5.98 9.57 -25.45
C VAL A 76 5.70 9.54 -23.95
N PHE A 77 6.16 10.56 -23.22
CA PHE A 77 5.92 10.65 -21.78
C PHE A 77 4.44 10.81 -21.45
N GLY A 78 3.71 11.64 -22.22
CA GLY A 78 2.26 11.80 -22.05
C GLY A 78 1.49 10.50 -22.30
N ALA A 79 1.82 9.77 -23.37
CA ALA A 79 1.21 8.48 -23.67
C ALA A 79 1.55 7.43 -22.58
N ALA A 80 2.82 7.38 -22.14
CA ALA A 80 3.24 6.50 -21.07
C ALA A 80 2.55 6.84 -19.74
N THR A 81 2.35 8.13 -19.43
CA THR A 81 1.62 8.59 -18.25
C THR A 81 0.15 8.13 -18.32
N ALA A 82 -0.50 8.31 -19.46
CA ALA A 82 -1.88 7.85 -19.63
C ALA A 82 -1.99 6.32 -19.44
N ALA A 83 -1.08 5.56 -20.02
CA ALA A 83 -1.03 4.10 -19.87
C ALA A 83 -0.78 3.70 -18.39
N LEU A 84 0.15 4.35 -17.70
CA LEU A 84 0.44 4.10 -16.29
C LEU A 84 -0.77 4.40 -15.40
N LEU A 85 -1.46 5.52 -15.62
CA LEU A 85 -2.64 5.89 -14.83
C LEU A 85 -3.83 4.95 -15.11
N MET A 86 -4.05 4.53 -16.36
CA MET A 86 -5.05 3.53 -16.69
C MET A 86 -4.75 2.21 -15.98
N TRP A 87 -3.50 1.71 -16.08
CA TRP A 87 -3.08 0.49 -15.38
C TRP A 87 -3.21 0.62 -13.86
N TRP A 88 -2.81 1.76 -13.27
CA TRP A 88 -2.94 2.02 -11.84
C TRP A 88 -4.40 1.95 -11.37
N GLY A 89 -5.34 2.39 -12.20
CA GLY A 89 -6.78 2.29 -11.96
C GLY A 89 -7.33 0.86 -11.99
N THR A 90 -6.63 -0.08 -12.64
CA THR A 90 -7.05 -1.49 -12.70
C THR A 90 -6.59 -2.32 -11.51
N LEU A 91 -5.70 -1.77 -10.65
CA LEU A 91 -5.21 -2.48 -9.47
C LEU A 91 -6.33 -2.67 -8.46
N GLN A 92 -6.75 -3.90 -8.27
CA GLN A 92 -7.81 -4.31 -7.35
C GLN A 92 -7.28 -5.32 -6.32
N PRO A 93 -7.83 -5.36 -5.10
CA PRO A 93 -7.58 -6.42 -4.13
C PRO A 93 -7.91 -7.79 -4.72
N SER A 94 -7.19 -8.81 -4.29
CA SER A 94 -7.39 -10.18 -4.78
C SER A 94 -7.37 -11.17 -3.63
N HIS A 95 -8.32 -12.12 -3.63
CA HIS A 95 -8.32 -13.21 -2.66
C HIS A 95 -7.40 -14.38 -3.05
N GLN A 96 -6.89 -14.40 -4.29
CA GLN A 96 -6.16 -15.53 -4.87
C GLN A 96 -4.65 -15.28 -4.98
N ARG A 97 -4.03 -14.79 -3.89
CA ARG A 97 -2.58 -14.62 -3.81
C ARG A 97 -2.00 -15.54 -2.73
N PRO A 98 -0.70 -15.85 -2.79
CA PRO A 98 -0.03 -16.66 -1.76
C PRO A 98 0.20 -15.85 -0.48
N TRP A 99 -0.89 -15.51 0.20
CA TRP A 99 -0.88 -14.71 1.42
C TRP A 99 -0.05 -15.36 2.52
N ALA A 100 0.61 -14.55 3.34
CA ALA A 100 1.27 -15.01 4.55
C ALA A 100 0.22 -15.59 5.52
N ASP A 101 0.62 -16.60 6.29
CA ASP A 101 -0.33 -17.41 7.07
C ASP A 101 -1.10 -16.57 8.09
N ASP A 102 -0.45 -15.59 8.69
CA ASP A 102 -1.00 -14.68 9.70
C ASP A 102 -2.10 -13.73 9.18
N VAL A 103 -2.22 -13.59 7.86
CA VAL A 103 -3.21 -12.75 7.16
C VAL A 103 -3.92 -13.50 6.01
N ALA A 104 -3.79 -14.83 5.98
CA ALA A 104 -4.32 -15.65 4.88
C ALA A 104 -5.84 -15.66 4.82
N GLN A 105 -6.52 -15.68 5.96
CA GLN A 105 -7.97 -15.77 6.05
C GLN A 105 -8.59 -14.37 6.24
N LEU A 106 -9.72 -14.15 5.59
CA LEU A 106 -10.53 -12.95 5.82
C LEU A 106 -11.54 -13.19 6.91
N LEU A 107 -11.70 -12.22 7.79
CA LEU A 107 -12.75 -12.23 8.80
C LEU A 107 -14.12 -12.19 8.12
N GLU A 108 -15.00 -13.11 8.49
CA GLU A 108 -16.43 -13.06 8.18
C GLU A 108 -17.21 -12.89 9.48
N ALA A 109 -18.20 -12.03 9.47
CA ALA A 109 -19.04 -11.76 10.62
C ALA A 109 -20.52 -11.84 10.26
N GLY A 110 -21.32 -12.43 11.15
CA GLY A 110 -22.78 -12.45 11.11
C GLY A 110 -23.35 -12.08 12.47
N ILE A 111 -24.52 -11.45 12.49
CA ILE A 111 -25.23 -11.05 13.72
C ILE A 111 -26.59 -11.71 13.72
N ASP A 112 -26.93 -12.36 14.84
CA ASP A 112 -28.25 -12.94 15.11
C ASP A 112 -28.67 -12.56 16.55
N GLY A 113 -29.59 -11.61 16.66
CA GLY A 113 -29.97 -11.01 17.93
C GLY A 113 -28.78 -10.37 18.64
N SER A 114 -28.49 -10.82 19.88
CA SER A 114 -27.30 -10.37 20.64
C SER A 114 -26.05 -11.17 20.31
N HIS A 115 -26.11 -12.18 19.45
CA HIS A 115 -24.97 -13.05 19.14
C HIS A 115 -24.23 -12.57 17.89
N VAL A 116 -22.92 -12.44 18.02
CA VAL A 116 -21.98 -12.15 16.90
C VAL A 116 -21.22 -13.44 16.59
N HIS A 117 -21.42 -13.94 15.38
CA HIS A 117 -20.70 -15.10 14.86
C HIS A 117 -19.53 -14.64 14.02
N LEU A 118 -18.31 -14.96 14.45
CA LEU A 118 -17.08 -14.64 13.73
C LEU A 118 -16.49 -15.93 13.16
N LYS A 119 -16.15 -15.91 11.87
CA LYS A 119 -15.35 -16.96 11.24
C LYS A 119 -13.95 -16.43 10.96
N ASN A 120 -13.00 -17.34 10.99
CA ASN A 120 -11.60 -17.03 10.77
C ASN A 120 -11.04 -16.08 11.85
N VAL A 121 -11.33 -16.35 13.12
CA VAL A 121 -10.65 -15.71 14.25
C VAL A 121 -9.26 -16.34 14.39
N ARG A 122 -8.21 -15.53 14.36
CA ARG A 122 -6.83 -16.00 14.47
C ARG A 122 -6.53 -16.40 15.92
N ASN A 123 -5.94 -17.59 16.10
CA ASN A 123 -5.55 -18.12 17.39
C ASN A 123 -4.28 -18.97 17.27
N PHE A 124 -3.22 -18.35 16.74
CA PHE A 124 -1.95 -19.01 16.48
C PHE A 124 -1.21 -19.32 17.78
N GLU A 125 -0.45 -20.39 17.77
CA GLU A 125 0.50 -20.72 18.84
C GLU A 125 1.89 -20.27 18.42
N TRP A 126 2.31 -19.12 18.91
CA TRP A 126 3.62 -18.53 18.64
C TRP A 126 4.66 -19.09 19.59
N ARG A 127 5.75 -19.62 19.05
CA ARG A 127 6.97 -20.00 19.77
C ARG A 127 8.10 -19.00 19.50
N SER A 128 8.08 -18.35 18.33
CA SER A 128 8.95 -17.23 17.96
C SER A 128 8.29 -16.45 16.81
N GLU A 129 8.89 -15.36 16.34
CA GLU A 129 8.40 -14.59 15.18
C GLU A 129 8.32 -15.42 13.88
N THR A 130 9.06 -16.52 13.80
CA THR A 130 9.13 -17.38 12.60
C THR A 130 8.70 -18.82 12.85
N ASP A 131 8.48 -19.22 14.10
CA ASP A 131 8.01 -20.55 14.49
C ASP A 131 6.66 -20.44 15.19
N TYR A 132 5.62 -20.87 14.52
CA TYR A 132 4.24 -20.84 15.00
C TYR A 132 3.42 -21.97 14.38
N THR A 133 2.30 -22.29 15.01
CA THR A 133 1.30 -23.19 14.48
C THR A 133 0.09 -22.38 14.04
N PRO A 134 -0.23 -22.28 12.74
CA PRO A 134 -1.40 -21.55 12.27
C PRO A 134 -2.69 -22.22 12.75
N GLN A 135 -3.58 -21.43 13.34
CA GLN A 135 -4.90 -21.88 13.76
C GLN A 135 -5.94 -20.78 13.56
N TRP A 136 -7.02 -21.11 12.86
CA TRP A 136 -8.15 -20.23 12.61
C TRP A 136 -9.41 -20.88 13.14
N GLU A 137 -10.21 -20.14 13.90
CA GLU A 137 -11.36 -20.64 14.61
C GLU A 137 -12.64 -19.90 14.23
N ASN A 138 -13.78 -20.57 14.46
CA ASN A 138 -15.08 -19.92 14.45
C ASN A 138 -15.52 -19.70 15.88
N ARG A 139 -15.89 -18.47 16.23
CA ARG A 139 -16.29 -18.09 17.58
C ARG A 139 -17.62 -17.35 17.57
N THR A 140 -18.36 -17.48 18.66
CA THR A 140 -19.61 -16.75 18.88
C THR A 140 -19.51 -15.99 20.19
N TYR A 141 -19.85 -14.71 20.15
CA TYR A 141 -19.83 -13.82 21.31
C TYR A 141 -21.23 -13.28 21.55
N ASP A 142 -21.65 -13.26 22.82
CA ASP A 142 -22.92 -12.68 23.25
C ASP A 142 -22.69 -11.23 23.71
N LEU A 143 -23.25 -10.26 22.97
CA LEU A 143 -23.10 -8.83 23.28
C LEU A 143 -23.72 -8.43 24.64
N ASP A 144 -24.72 -9.20 25.14
CA ASP A 144 -25.28 -8.96 26.46
C ASP A 144 -24.27 -9.24 27.59
N ARG A 145 -23.22 -10.02 27.28
CA ARG A 145 -22.11 -10.36 28.17
C ARG A 145 -20.87 -9.47 27.97
N LEU A 146 -20.93 -8.47 27.11
CA LEU A 146 -19.80 -7.54 26.88
C LEU A 146 -19.56 -6.70 28.15
N ARG A 147 -18.28 -6.62 28.60
CA ARG A 147 -17.86 -5.90 29.81
C ARG A 147 -16.89 -4.76 29.54
N SER A 148 -16.01 -4.90 28.57
CA SER A 148 -15.05 -3.87 28.25
C SER A 148 -14.82 -3.72 26.75
N ALA A 149 -14.39 -2.53 26.35
CA ALA A 149 -13.82 -2.24 25.07
C ALA A 149 -12.56 -1.40 25.33
N ASP A 150 -11.41 -2.01 25.10
CA ASP A 150 -10.11 -1.47 25.45
C ASP A 150 -9.36 -1.07 24.17
N LEU A 151 -8.86 0.17 24.12
CA LEU A 151 -7.99 0.63 23.04
C LEU A 151 -6.54 0.34 23.41
N VAL A 152 -5.87 -0.49 22.61
CA VAL A 152 -4.47 -0.87 22.80
C VAL A 152 -3.62 -0.17 21.76
N LEU A 153 -2.53 0.47 22.20
CA LEU A 153 -1.56 1.14 21.34
C LEU A 153 -0.21 0.42 21.49
N SER A 154 0.20 -0.31 20.46
CA SER A 154 1.49 -0.99 20.39
C SER A 154 2.50 -0.11 19.66
N TYR A 155 3.48 0.45 20.38
CA TYR A 155 4.51 1.33 19.84
C TYR A 155 5.72 0.52 19.37
N TRP A 156 6.12 0.72 18.10
CA TRP A 156 7.23 -0.02 17.49
C TRP A 156 8.29 0.85 16.81
N MET A 157 7.98 2.13 16.55
CA MET A 157 8.93 3.12 16.01
C MET A 157 8.97 4.40 16.84
N GLY A 158 9.17 4.27 18.17
CA GLY A 158 9.16 5.38 19.10
C GLY A 158 7.76 5.90 19.41
N PRO A 159 7.63 7.05 20.10
CA PRO A 159 6.34 7.50 20.71
C PRO A 159 5.34 8.06 19.71
N HIS A 160 5.69 8.16 18.44
CA HIS A 160 4.86 8.84 17.42
C HIS A 160 4.14 7.87 16.46
N ILE A 161 4.50 6.60 16.49
CA ILE A 161 3.91 5.58 15.60
C ILE A 161 3.50 4.39 16.44
N ALA A 162 2.19 4.13 16.47
CA ALA A 162 1.62 2.99 17.16
C ALA A 162 0.70 2.20 16.23
N HIS A 163 0.73 0.89 16.37
CA HIS A 163 -0.31 0.03 15.87
C HIS A 163 -1.48 0.06 16.82
N THR A 164 -2.68 0.27 16.33
CA THR A 164 -3.89 0.43 17.13
C THR A 164 -4.77 -0.80 17.02
N LEU A 165 -5.11 -1.38 18.16
CA LEU A 165 -5.98 -2.54 18.27
C LEU A 165 -7.15 -2.21 19.20
N VAL A 166 -8.27 -2.91 19.01
CA VAL A 166 -9.44 -2.81 19.91
C VAL A 166 -9.73 -4.17 20.47
N SER A 167 -9.64 -4.32 21.80
CA SER A 167 -9.95 -5.56 22.52
C SER A 167 -11.32 -5.46 23.16
N PHE A 168 -12.17 -6.45 22.95
CA PHE A 168 -13.47 -6.61 23.60
C PHE A 168 -13.40 -7.75 24.60
N GLY A 169 -13.72 -7.45 25.86
CA GLY A 169 -13.75 -8.42 26.94
C GLY A 169 -15.18 -8.78 27.33
N PHE A 170 -15.43 -10.07 27.53
CA PHE A 170 -16.74 -10.64 27.86
C PHE A 170 -16.73 -11.30 29.25
N ASP A 171 -17.93 -11.53 29.82
CA ASP A 171 -18.08 -12.34 31.02
C ASP A 171 -17.49 -13.73 30.84
N GLY A 172 -16.74 -14.19 31.83
CA GLY A 172 -16.04 -15.49 31.76
C GLY A 172 -14.58 -15.38 31.29
N GLY A 173 -14.12 -14.17 30.95
CA GLY A 173 -12.71 -13.91 30.61
C GLY A 173 -12.39 -14.10 29.13
N GLU A 174 -13.38 -14.37 28.30
CA GLU A 174 -13.18 -14.43 26.84
C GLU A 174 -12.85 -13.04 26.30
N ARG A 175 -11.88 -12.98 25.37
CA ARG A 175 -11.49 -11.75 24.70
C ARG A 175 -11.33 -11.96 23.20
N VAL A 176 -11.65 -10.91 22.44
CA VAL A 176 -11.37 -10.84 21.00
C VAL A 176 -10.79 -9.49 20.67
N VAL A 177 -9.70 -9.49 19.93
CA VAL A 177 -9.02 -8.29 19.48
C VAL A 177 -9.24 -8.09 17.99
N PHE A 178 -9.55 -6.86 17.60
CA PHE A 178 -9.64 -6.46 16.21
C PHE A 178 -8.45 -5.57 15.86
N SER A 179 -7.79 -5.91 14.77
CA SER A 179 -6.64 -5.20 14.23
C SER A 179 -6.78 -4.98 12.73
N LEU A 180 -6.41 -3.78 12.26
CA LEU A 180 -6.30 -3.49 10.85
C LEU A 180 -4.88 -3.81 10.38
N GLU A 181 -4.73 -4.92 9.65
CA GLU A 181 -3.44 -5.46 9.25
C GLU A 181 -3.12 -5.19 7.77
N ILE A 182 -1.83 -5.07 7.45
CA ILE A 182 -1.37 -5.17 6.08
C ILE A 182 -1.39 -6.65 5.66
N ARG A 183 -2.01 -6.93 4.53
CA ARG A 183 -2.04 -8.27 3.93
C ARG A 183 -0.86 -8.42 2.98
N LYS A 184 0.19 -9.07 3.47
CA LYS A 184 1.43 -9.36 2.72
C LYS A 184 1.38 -10.76 2.11
N GLU A 185 2.04 -10.96 0.99
CA GLU A 185 2.29 -12.29 0.44
C GLU A 185 3.46 -12.95 1.21
N ARG A 186 3.58 -14.30 1.17
CA ARG A 186 4.59 -15.05 1.93
C ARG A 186 6.04 -14.63 1.66
N HIS A 187 6.32 -14.12 0.49
CA HIS A 187 7.66 -13.67 0.09
C HIS A 187 7.90 -12.18 0.32
N GLU A 188 6.91 -11.46 0.83
CA GLU A 188 6.99 -10.03 1.08
C GLU A 188 7.36 -9.75 2.52
N SER A 189 8.14 -8.68 2.70
CA SER A 189 8.43 -8.08 3.99
C SER A 189 7.77 -6.70 4.09
N PHE A 190 7.54 -6.24 5.32
CA PHE A 190 6.98 -4.91 5.56
C PHE A 190 7.80 -3.81 4.88
N SER A 191 7.11 -2.90 4.21
CA SER A 191 7.68 -1.70 3.61
C SER A 191 6.67 -0.56 3.68
N ALA A 192 6.97 0.50 4.43
CA ALA A 192 6.13 1.69 4.50
C ALA A 192 5.96 2.35 3.13
N ILE A 193 7.05 2.41 2.34
CA ILE A 193 7.01 2.94 0.97
C ILE A 193 6.17 2.03 0.08
N GLY A 194 6.37 0.71 0.16
CA GLY A 194 5.57 -0.26 -0.58
C GLY A 194 4.08 -0.14 -0.28
N GLY A 195 3.71 0.03 0.98
CA GLY A 195 2.33 0.27 1.41
C GLY A 195 1.73 1.53 0.78
N PHE A 196 2.47 2.64 0.73
CA PHE A 196 2.05 3.85 0.04
C PHE A 196 1.77 3.62 -1.46
N PHE A 197 2.52 2.71 -2.09
CA PHE A 197 2.34 2.32 -3.49
C PHE A 197 1.44 1.10 -3.69
N ARG A 198 0.51 0.82 -2.76
CA ARG A 198 -0.48 -0.28 -2.84
C ARG A 198 0.13 -1.67 -2.99
N GLN A 199 1.36 -1.88 -2.50
CA GLN A 199 1.99 -3.20 -2.51
C GLN A 199 1.19 -4.20 -1.68
N PHE A 200 0.68 -3.74 -0.53
CA PHE A 200 -0.11 -4.54 0.39
C PHE A 200 -1.59 -4.22 0.28
N GLU A 201 -2.42 -5.20 0.56
CA GLU A 201 -3.83 -5.01 0.85
C GLU A 201 -4.02 -4.69 2.34
N GLN A 202 -5.18 -4.19 2.72
CA GLN A 202 -5.56 -4.02 4.12
C GLN A 202 -6.71 -4.97 4.43
N ILE A 203 -6.63 -5.65 5.58
CA ILE A 203 -7.68 -6.51 6.09
C ILE A 203 -7.94 -6.24 7.57
N LEU A 204 -9.18 -6.50 8.00
CA LEU A 204 -9.51 -6.58 9.40
C LEU A 204 -9.27 -8.01 9.88
N VAL A 205 -8.44 -8.18 10.90
CA VAL A 205 -8.19 -9.44 11.56
C VAL A 205 -8.90 -9.41 12.91
N ALA A 206 -9.65 -10.46 13.23
CA ALA A 206 -10.06 -10.75 14.58
C ALA A 206 -9.15 -11.85 15.12
N ALA A 207 -8.65 -11.70 16.33
CA ALA A 207 -7.72 -12.65 16.94
C ALA A 207 -8.05 -12.89 18.43
N ASP A 208 -7.58 -14.01 18.96
CA ASP A 208 -7.46 -14.18 20.40
C ASP A 208 -6.46 -13.15 20.97
N GLU A 209 -6.72 -12.58 22.15
CA GLU A 209 -5.84 -11.55 22.72
C GLU A 209 -4.40 -12.04 22.94
N ARG A 210 -4.21 -13.36 23.18
CA ARG A 210 -2.90 -13.97 23.34
C ARG A 210 -2.08 -14.08 22.04
N ASP A 211 -2.73 -13.94 20.89
CA ASP A 211 -2.14 -14.06 19.55
C ASP A 211 -1.57 -12.72 19.05
N ILE A 212 -1.79 -11.64 19.78
CA ILE A 212 -1.40 -10.27 19.35
C ILE A 212 -0.43 -9.63 20.33
#